data_cdb5588906899a72b3ae9a610d5357b7
#
_entry.id   cdb5588906899a72b3ae9a610d5357b7
#
_cell.length_a   1.000
_cell.length_b   1.000
_cell.length_c   1.000
_cell.angle_alpha   90.00
_cell.angle_beta   90.00
_cell.angle_gamma   90.00
#
_symmetry.space_group_name_H-M   'P 1'
#
loop_
_entity.id
_entity.type
_entity.pdbx_description
1 polymer ?
#
loop_
_entity_poly.entity_id
_entity_poly.type
_entity_poly.pdbx_seq_one_letter_code
_entity_poly.pdbx_strand_id
1 'polypeptide(L)'
;MAQLKQILQEMGSVIIAFSGGVDSAFLFKVASDVLGAAALGVTARSPAVPRNDLRDVEAFVKQFALNHEFIETQEVKSRQYRCNPTDRCYFCKEELFSRLHQLRKERGIAHLVDGSNAEDVGDYRPGARAARRQGVRSPLQEAGLTKDDIRALSRELGLPTWNKPAAACLASRFPYGTPISAEKLRKIDRCEDRLRQLGVRQVRLRHHDTIARIELLPEDFEIVLRHRDEITDFLKKEGYTYITLDLQGFRSGSLNLSLIHISEPTRPY
;
A
#
# COMPACT_ATOMS: atom_id res chain seq x y z
N MET A 1 6.33 -5.48 -22.89
CA MET A 1 5.31 -4.48 -23.34
C MET A 1 4.31 -5.05 -24.35
N ALA A 2 4.74 -5.61 -25.51
CA ALA A 2 3.80 -6.14 -26.53
C ALA A 2 2.85 -7.20 -25.97
N GLN A 3 3.37 -8.19 -25.23
CA GLN A 3 2.58 -9.24 -24.61
C GLN A 3 1.53 -8.70 -23.61
N LEU A 4 1.89 -7.71 -22.78
CA LEU A 4 0.94 -7.07 -21.87
C LEU A 4 -0.22 -6.42 -22.62
N LYS A 5 0.09 -5.69 -23.70
CA LYS A 5 -0.95 -5.06 -24.54
C LYS A 5 -1.88 -6.10 -25.17
N GLN A 6 -1.33 -7.20 -25.66
CA GLN A 6 -2.12 -8.31 -26.21
C GLN A 6 -3.05 -8.93 -25.16
N ILE A 7 -2.54 -9.25 -23.96
CA ILE A 7 -3.33 -9.78 -22.85
C ILE A 7 -4.50 -8.85 -22.52
N LEU A 8 -4.25 -7.54 -22.44
CA LEU A 8 -5.29 -6.55 -22.16
C LEU A 8 -6.33 -6.45 -23.29
N GLN A 9 -5.91 -6.49 -24.56
CA GLN A 9 -6.81 -6.52 -25.71
C GLN A 9 -7.74 -7.74 -25.69
N GLU A 10 -7.21 -8.91 -25.37
CA GLU A 10 -7.98 -10.15 -25.24
C GLU A 10 -8.98 -10.10 -24.07
N MET A 11 -8.69 -9.34 -23.02
CA MET A 11 -9.62 -9.12 -21.90
C MET A 11 -10.80 -8.22 -22.27
N GLY A 12 -10.65 -7.29 -23.20
CA GLY A 12 -11.68 -6.38 -23.69
C GLY A 12 -12.13 -5.32 -22.69
N SER A 13 -12.38 -5.66 -21.41
CA SER A 13 -12.70 -4.71 -20.36
C SER A 13 -12.20 -5.16 -18.99
N VAL A 14 -11.68 -4.22 -18.19
CA VAL A 14 -11.04 -4.53 -16.91
C VAL A 14 -11.39 -3.53 -15.80
N ILE A 15 -11.57 -4.03 -14.57
CA ILE A 15 -11.38 -3.24 -13.35
C ILE A 15 -9.96 -3.47 -12.84
N ILE A 16 -9.22 -2.40 -12.62
CA ILE A 16 -7.87 -2.44 -12.06
C ILE A 16 -7.94 -2.09 -10.57
N ALA A 17 -7.51 -3.00 -9.68
CA ALA A 17 -7.31 -2.69 -8.27
C ALA A 17 -6.12 -1.71 -8.12
N PHE A 18 -6.41 -0.42 -8.19
CA PHE A 18 -5.42 0.66 -8.26
C PHE A 18 -5.04 1.15 -6.86
N SER A 19 -3.78 0.97 -6.48
CA SER A 19 -3.24 1.40 -5.18
C SER A 19 -2.39 2.68 -5.24
N GLY A 20 -2.13 3.22 -6.43
CA GLY A 20 -1.19 4.34 -6.62
C GLY A 20 0.29 3.95 -6.47
N GLY A 21 0.61 2.67 -6.35
CA GLY A 21 1.98 2.16 -6.40
C GLY A 21 2.49 1.99 -7.83
N VAL A 22 3.80 1.77 -7.98
CA VAL A 22 4.48 1.68 -9.31
C VAL A 22 3.77 0.71 -10.24
N ASP A 23 3.56 -0.54 -9.79
CA ASP A 23 3.04 -1.61 -10.64
C ASP A 23 1.59 -1.36 -11.07
N SER A 24 0.73 -1.00 -10.11
CA SER A 24 -0.68 -0.71 -10.41
C SER A 24 -0.87 0.56 -11.25
N ALA A 25 0.01 1.57 -11.10
CA ALA A 25 -0.01 2.78 -11.91
C ALA A 25 0.41 2.48 -13.36
N PHE A 26 1.46 1.70 -13.53
CA PHE A 26 1.89 1.23 -14.84
C PHE A 26 0.81 0.41 -15.54
N LEU A 27 0.26 -0.60 -14.85
CA LEU A 27 -0.83 -1.41 -15.39
C LEU A 27 -2.02 -0.55 -15.80
N PHE A 28 -2.44 0.38 -14.94
CA PHE A 28 -3.60 1.22 -15.21
C PHE A 28 -3.38 2.13 -16.41
N LYS A 29 -2.19 2.76 -16.52
CA LYS A 29 -1.87 3.58 -17.69
C LYS A 29 -1.89 2.77 -18.98
N VAL A 30 -1.21 1.61 -19.00
CA VAL A 30 -1.18 0.76 -20.21
C VAL A 30 -2.58 0.23 -20.55
N ALA A 31 -3.36 -0.20 -19.55
CA ALA A 31 -4.73 -0.65 -19.79
C ALA A 31 -5.62 0.47 -20.37
N SER A 32 -5.49 1.70 -19.86
CA SER A 32 -6.22 2.86 -20.39
C SER A 32 -5.80 3.21 -21.81
N ASP A 33 -4.52 3.08 -22.14
CA ASP A 33 -4.04 3.32 -23.52
C ASP A 33 -4.55 2.27 -24.52
N VAL A 34 -4.75 1.03 -24.06
CA VAL A 34 -5.18 -0.09 -24.91
C VAL A 34 -6.71 -0.18 -25.02
N LEU A 35 -7.42 0.03 -23.92
CA LEU A 35 -8.86 -0.24 -23.80
C LEU A 35 -9.72 1.04 -23.67
N GLY A 36 -9.09 2.20 -23.52
CA GLY A 36 -9.81 3.47 -23.35
C GLY A 36 -10.76 3.42 -22.15
N ALA A 37 -12.02 3.77 -22.38
CA ALA A 37 -13.06 3.82 -21.34
C ALA A 37 -13.40 2.43 -20.75
N ALA A 38 -13.03 1.32 -21.40
CA ALA A 38 -13.24 -0.03 -20.89
C ALA A 38 -12.23 -0.45 -19.80
N ALA A 39 -11.24 0.40 -19.49
CA ALA A 39 -10.36 0.25 -18.35
C ALA A 39 -10.80 1.17 -17.21
N LEU A 40 -11.29 0.60 -16.11
CA LEU A 40 -11.71 1.34 -14.91
C LEU A 40 -10.73 1.08 -13.77
N GLY A 41 -10.01 2.11 -13.33
CA GLY A 41 -9.21 2.05 -12.10
C GLY A 41 -10.10 2.23 -10.87
N VAL A 42 -9.92 1.41 -9.86
CA VAL A 42 -10.68 1.53 -8.62
C VAL A 42 -9.75 1.52 -7.41
N THR A 43 -9.86 2.55 -6.57
CA THR A 43 -9.07 2.68 -5.35
C THR A 43 -9.96 2.59 -4.11
N ALA A 44 -9.57 1.75 -3.16
CA ALA A 44 -10.24 1.68 -1.88
C ALA A 44 -9.91 2.89 -1.00
N ARG A 45 -10.94 3.49 -0.39
CA ARG A 45 -10.81 4.42 0.72
C ARG A 45 -11.10 3.68 2.02
N SER A 46 -10.13 3.67 2.92
CA SER A 46 -10.32 3.16 4.27
C SER A 46 -9.40 3.89 5.24
N PRO A 47 -9.66 3.78 6.55
CA PRO A 47 -8.74 4.33 7.57
C PRO A 47 -7.32 3.72 7.52
N ALA A 48 -7.12 2.58 6.86
CA ALA A 48 -5.82 1.94 6.73
C ALA A 48 -4.97 2.52 5.59
N VAL A 49 -5.56 3.29 4.67
CA VAL A 49 -4.87 3.92 3.55
C VAL A 49 -4.43 5.33 3.96
N PRO A 50 -3.14 5.68 3.85
CA PRO A 50 -2.67 7.04 4.15
C PRO A 50 -3.38 8.08 3.26
N ARG A 51 -3.77 9.23 3.85
CA ARG A 51 -4.41 10.31 3.08
C ARG A 51 -3.50 10.86 1.98
N ASN A 52 -2.20 10.86 2.20
CA ASN A 52 -1.22 11.25 1.18
C ASN A 52 -1.27 10.32 -0.04
N ASP A 53 -1.37 8.99 0.18
CA ASP A 53 -1.47 8.06 -0.94
C ASP A 53 -2.76 8.27 -1.74
N LEU A 54 -3.87 8.64 -1.09
CA LEU A 54 -5.12 8.98 -1.79
C LEU A 54 -4.98 10.26 -2.61
N ARG A 55 -4.29 11.30 -2.10
CA ARG A 55 -3.98 12.53 -2.85
C ARG A 55 -3.09 12.24 -4.07
N ASP A 56 -2.07 11.37 -3.90
CA ASP A 56 -1.22 10.95 -5.02
C ASP A 56 -2.03 10.23 -6.12
N VAL A 57 -2.98 9.37 -5.71
CA VAL A 57 -3.92 8.70 -6.63
C VAL A 57 -4.74 9.74 -7.39
N GLU A 58 -5.35 10.70 -6.69
CA GLU A 58 -6.16 11.76 -7.32
C GLU A 58 -5.33 12.59 -8.32
N ALA A 59 -4.11 12.96 -7.93
CA ALA A 59 -3.19 13.70 -8.80
C ALA A 59 -2.81 12.89 -10.06
N PHE A 60 -2.48 11.61 -9.89
CA PHE A 60 -2.14 10.72 -10.99
C PHE A 60 -3.30 10.55 -11.98
N VAL A 61 -4.49 10.27 -11.47
CA VAL A 61 -5.70 10.10 -12.28
C VAL A 61 -6.01 11.37 -13.07
N LYS A 62 -5.92 12.53 -12.44
CA LYS A 62 -6.14 13.83 -13.08
C LYS A 62 -5.08 14.12 -14.16
N GLN A 63 -3.80 13.86 -13.87
CA GLN A 63 -2.70 14.11 -14.80
C GLN A 63 -2.84 13.34 -16.10
N PHE A 64 -3.29 12.08 -16.03
CA PHE A 64 -3.41 11.20 -17.20
C PHE A 64 -4.84 11.05 -17.71
N ALA A 65 -5.81 11.83 -17.18
CA ALA A 65 -7.23 11.78 -17.54
C ALA A 65 -7.82 10.36 -17.55
N LEU A 66 -7.52 9.57 -16.51
CA LEU A 66 -7.88 8.16 -16.42
C LEU A 66 -9.33 7.98 -15.89
N ASN A 67 -10.00 6.94 -16.37
CA ASN A 67 -11.32 6.54 -15.89
C ASN A 67 -11.18 5.85 -14.52
N HIS A 68 -11.57 6.52 -13.43
CA HIS A 68 -11.30 6.08 -12.08
C HIS A 68 -12.46 6.39 -11.12
N GLU A 69 -12.65 5.50 -10.15
CA GLU A 69 -13.55 5.77 -9.02
C GLU A 69 -12.97 5.28 -7.69
N PHE A 70 -13.46 5.87 -6.60
CA PHE A 70 -13.15 5.41 -5.25
C PHE A 70 -14.30 4.58 -4.70
N ILE A 71 -13.97 3.54 -3.94
CA ILE A 71 -14.92 2.74 -3.18
C ILE A 71 -14.56 2.76 -1.70
N GLU A 72 -15.57 2.73 -0.83
CA GLU A 72 -15.35 2.58 0.61
C GLU A 72 -15.22 1.11 0.95
N THR A 73 -14.17 0.74 1.72
CA THR A 73 -14.00 -0.61 2.27
C THR A 73 -14.14 -0.61 3.79
N GLN A 74 -14.57 -1.73 4.36
CA GLN A 74 -14.95 -1.83 5.77
C GLN A 74 -14.15 -2.86 6.55
N GLU A 75 -12.98 -3.26 6.06
CA GLU A 75 -12.12 -4.26 6.71
C GLU A 75 -11.85 -3.93 8.19
N VAL A 76 -11.74 -2.63 8.53
CA VAL A 76 -11.53 -2.16 9.91
C VAL A 76 -12.72 -2.48 10.85
N LYS A 77 -13.91 -2.79 10.31
CA LYS A 77 -15.05 -3.26 11.10
C LYS A 77 -14.97 -4.75 11.40
N SER A 78 -14.23 -5.53 10.60
CA SER A 78 -14.05 -6.96 10.80
C SER A 78 -13.20 -7.24 12.03
N ARG A 79 -13.66 -8.17 12.91
CA ARG A 79 -12.88 -8.63 14.06
C ARG A 79 -11.56 -9.28 13.62
N GLN A 80 -11.61 -10.10 12.57
CA GLN A 80 -10.44 -10.80 12.02
C GLN A 80 -9.34 -9.83 11.60
N TYR A 81 -9.70 -8.71 10.95
CA TYR A 81 -8.74 -7.67 10.61
C TYR A 81 -8.24 -6.91 11.84
N ARG A 82 -9.15 -6.53 12.77
CA ARG A 82 -8.82 -5.72 13.94
C ARG A 82 -7.88 -6.39 14.93
N CYS A 83 -7.91 -7.71 15.04
CA CYS A 83 -6.95 -8.46 15.86
C CYS A 83 -5.50 -8.37 15.34
N ASN A 84 -5.29 -7.80 14.15
CA ASN A 84 -3.99 -7.59 13.55
C ASN A 84 -3.12 -8.86 13.47
N PRO A 85 -3.65 -9.98 12.94
CA PRO A 85 -2.88 -11.19 12.78
C PRO A 85 -1.82 -11.05 11.68
N THR A 86 -0.91 -12.01 11.59
CA THR A 86 0.17 -12.03 10.58
C THR A 86 -0.38 -12.12 9.15
N ASP A 87 -1.56 -12.71 8.97
CA ASP A 87 -2.27 -12.80 7.70
C ASP A 87 -3.35 -11.70 7.52
N ARG A 88 -3.29 -10.60 8.29
CA ARG A 88 -4.20 -9.44 8.17
C ARG A 88 -4.45 -9.00 6.74
N CYS A 89 -3.41 -9.03 5.89
CA CYS A 89 -3.52 -8.63 4.49
C CYS A 89 -4.48 -9.50 3.69
N TYR A 90 -4.68 -10.77 4.09
CA TYR A 90 -5.67 -11.64 3.48
C TYR A 90 -7.09 -11.07 3.66
N PHE A 91 -7.47 -10.73 4.89
CA PHE A 91 -8.81 -10.21 5.20
C PHE A 91 -9.06 -8.84 4.53
N CYS A 92 -8.05 -7.99 4.47
CA CYS A 92 -8.12 -6.71 3.77
C CYS A 92 -8.38 -6.91 2.26
N LYS A 93 -7.63 -7.80 1.62
CA LYS A 93 -7.78 -8.07 0.18
C LYS A 93 -9.05 -8.84 -0.14
N GLU A 94 -9.52 -9.72 0.76
CA GLU A 94 -10.79 -10.43 0.60
C GLU A 94 -11.96 -9.45 0.56
N GLU A 95 -12.03 -8.49 1.47
CA GLU A 95 -13.04 -7.41 1.47
C GLU A 95 -12.93 -6.56 0.19
N LEU A 96 -11.74 -6.10 -0.16
CA LEU A 96 -11.51 -5.30 -1.36
C LEU A 96 -12.01 -6.01 -2.62
N PHE A 97 -11.55 -7.24 -2.85
CA PHE A 97 -11.89 -7.96 -4.07
C PHE A 97 -13.37 -8.35 -4.12
N SER A 98 -14.00 -8.64 -2.99
CA SER A 98 -15.45 -8.85 -2.93
C SER A 98 -16.23 -7.62 -3.41
N ARG A 99 -15.84 -6.42 -2.98
CA ARG A 99 -16.41 -5.15 -3.44
C ARG A 99 -16.18 -4.91 -4.92
N LEU A 100 -14.95 -5.16 -5.38
CA LEU A 100 -14.61 -5.00 -6.80
C LEU A 100 -15.36 -5.99 -7.69
N HIS A 101 -15.61 -7.21 -7.23
CA HIS A 101 -16.44 -8.17 -7.97
C HIS A 101 -17.91 -7.75 -8.06
N GLN A 102 -18.45 -7.18 -6.99
CA GLN A 102 -19.79 -6.60 -7.04
C GLN A 102 -19.84 -5.48 -8.07
N LEU A 103 -18.93 -4.51 -8.00
CA LEU A 103 -18.84 -3.40 -8.96
C LEU A 103 -18.65 -3.91 -10.40
N ARG A 104 -17.80 -4.93 -10.60
CA ARG A 104 -17.58 -5.55 -11.90
C ARG A 104 -18.87 -6.07 -12.52
N LYS A 105 -19.71 -6.75 -11.72
CA LYS A 105 -21.02 -7.25 -12.17
C LYS A 105 -21.98 -6.11 -12.50
N GLU A 106 -22.04 -5.09 -11.64
CA GLU A 106 -22.92 -3.92 -11.83
C GLU A 106 -22.57 -3.13 -13.09
N ARG A 107 -21.28 -3.05 -13.44
CA ARG A 107 -20.77 -2.32 -14.62
C ARG A 107 -20.67 -3.19 -15.89
N GLY A 108 -20.93 -4.49 -15.81
CA GLY A 108 -20.79 -5.42 -16.94
C GLY A 108 -19.35 -5.57 -17.45
N ILE A 109 -18.34 -5.34 -16.58
CA ILE A 109 -16.94 -5.45 -16.95
C ILE A 109 -16.48 -6.91 -16.87
N ALA A 110 -15.69 -7.37 -17.83
CA ALA A 110 -15.36 -8.79 -17.98
C ALA A 110 -14.37 -9.29 -16.93
N HIS A 111 -13.34 -8.51 -16.61
CA HIS A 111 -12.23 -8.98 -15.77
C HIS A 111 -11.92 -8.03 -14.60
N LEU A 112 -11.45 -8.62 -13.51
CA LEU A 112 -10.82 -7.92 -12.38
C LEU A 112 -9.34 -8.25 -12.38
N VAL A 113 -8.49 -7.21 -12.33
CA VAL A 113 -7.04 -7.37 -12.41
C VAL A 113 -6.32 -6.61 -11.27
N ASP A 114 -5.14 -7.09 -10.91
CA ASP A 114 -4.23 -6.43 -9.96
C ASP A 114 -2.83 -6.19 -10.56
N GLY A 115 -2.02 -5.43 -9.84
CA GLY A 115 -0.66 -5.06 -10.25
C GLY A 115 0.41 -6.04 -9.76
N SER A 116 0.10 -7.30 -9.49
CA SER A 116 1.12 -8.30 -9.15
C SER A 116 2.05 -8.54 -10.34
N ASN A 117 3.36 -8.62 -10.10
CA ASN A 117 4.40 -8.77 -11.11
C ASN A 117 5.08 -10.15 -11.05
N ALA A 118 6.05 -10.41 -11.94
CA ALA A 118 6.70 -11.72 -12.05
C ALA A 118 7.47 -12.15 -10.79
N GLU A 119 7.98 -11.20 -10.00
CA GLU A 119 8.74 -11.50 -8.77
C GLU A 119 7.85 -11.85 -7.58
N ASP A 120 6.54 -11.56 -7.67
CA ASP A 120 5.56 -11.90 -6.64
C ASP A 120 5.19 -13.40 -6.66
N VAL A 121 5.71 -14.18 -7.62
CA VAL A 121 5.53 -15.63 -7.73
C VAL A 121 6.39 -16.32 -6.66
N GLY A 122 5.75 -17.06 -5.76
CA GLY A 122 6.46 -17.83 -4.73
C GLY A 122 6.67 -17.10 -3.41
N ASP A 123 6.41 -15.78 -3.34
CA ASP A 123 6.45 -15.04 -2.09
C ASP A 123 5.20 -15.34 -1.24
N TYR A 124 5.41 -15.62 0.06
CA TYR A 124 4.30 -15.83 1.00
C TYR A 124 3.61 -14.49 1.27
N ARG A 125 2.72 -14.11 0.39
CA ARG A 125 1.87 -12.90 0.54
C ARG A 125 0.43 -13.29 0.81
N PRO A 126 -0.07 -13.15 2.04
CA PRO A 126 -1.46 -13.46 2.37
C PRO A 126 -2.47 -12.78 1.44
N GLY A 127 -2.19 -11.55 0.98
CA GLY A 127 -3.02 -10.83 0.02
C GLY A 127 -3.10 -11.48 -1.36
N ALA A 128 -2.02 -12.08 -1.87
CA ALA A 128 -2.01 -12.79 -3.14
C ALA A 128 -2.87 -14.07 -3.09
N ARG A 129 -2.95 -14.72 -1.90
CA ARG A 129 -3.87 -15.85 -1.70
C ARG A 129 -5.33 -15.44 -1.86
N ALA A 130 -5.71 -14.27 -1.33
CA ALA A 130 -7.07 -13.74 -1.50
C ALA A 130 -7.38 -13.43 -2.98
N ALA A 131 -6.43 -12.82 -3.71
CA ALA A 131 -6.57 -12.52 -5.14
C ALA A 131 -6.82 -13.80 -5.96
N ARG A 132 -5.96 -14.81 -5.79
CA ARG A 132 -6.09 -16.10 -6.49
C ARG A 132 -7.42 -16.80 -6.19
N ARG A 133 -7.85 -16.83 -4.92
CA ARG A 133 -9.12 -17.45 -4.51
C ARG A 133 -10.32 -16.78 -5.17
N GLN A 134 -10.24 -15.49 -5.43
CA GLN A 134 -11.31 -14.72 -6.06
C GLN A 134 -11.15 -14.59 -7.59
N GLY A 135 -10.20 -15.31 -8.21
CA GLY A 135 -10.03 -15.30 -9.65
C GLY A 135 -9.59 -13.95 -10.23
N VAL A 136 -8.88 -13.14 -9.43
CA VAL A 136 -8.25 -11.90 -9.89
C VAL A 136 -7.08 -12.25 -10.80
N ARG A 137 -7.01 -11.67 -11.98
CA ARG A 137 -5.89 -11.86 -12.90
C ARG A 137 -4.77 -10.86 -12.66
N SER A 138 -3.55 -11.22 -13.01
CA SER A 138 -2.35 -10.41 -12.82
C SER A 138 -1.61 -10.22 -14.15
N PRO A 139 -2.06 -9.30 -15.04
CA PRO A 139 -1.53 -9.17 -16.40
C PRO A 139 -0.03 -8.89 -16.46
N LEU A 140 0.55 -8.19 -15.47
CA LEU A 140 1.99 -7.95 -15.40
C LEU A 140 2.76 -9.25 -15.17
N GLN A 141 2.24 -10.10 -14.29
CA GLN A 141 2.79 -11.42 -14.01
C GLN A 141 2.64 -12.35 -15.22
N GLU A 142 1.46 -12.37 -15.85
CA GLU A 142 1.18 -13.15 -17.05
C GLU A 142 2.08 -12.74 -18.22
N ALA A 143 2.44 -11.45 -18.30
CA ALA A 143 3.40 -10.92 -19.29
C ALA A 143 4.87 -11.12 -18.90
N GLY A 144 5.17 -11.73 -17.74
CA GLY A 144 6.53 -11.98 -17.25
C GLY A 144 7.32 -10.71 -16.88
N LEU A 145 6.64 -9.60 -16.60
CA LEU A 145 7.30 -8.34 -16.27
C LEU A 145 7.82 -8.33 -14.83
N THR A 146 9.11 -8.08 -14.68
CA THR A 146 9.79 -7.91 -13.39
C THR A 146 9.57 -6.50 -12.84
N LYS A 147 9.96 -6.28 -11.58
CA LYS A 147 9.89 -4.95 -10.95
C LYS A 147 10.77 -3.93 -11.68
N ASP A 148 11.95 -4.35 -12.12
CA ASP A 148 12.88 -3.50 -12.82
C ASP A 148 12.36 -3.14 -14.23
N ASP A 149 11.78 -4.09 -14.97
CA ASP A 149 11.11 -3.82 -16.24
C ASP A 149 10.00 -2.79 -16.08
N ILE A 150 9.14 -2.96 -15.06
CA ILE A 150 8.03 -2.05 -14.80
C ILE A 150 8.53 -0.64 -14.47
N ARG A 151 9.62 -0.50 -13.69
CA ARG A 151 10.22 0.79 -13.38
C ARG A 151 10.82 1.46 -14.62
N ALA A 152 11.56 0.71 -15.43
CA ALA A 152 12.14 1.22 -16.67
C ALA A 152 11.05 1.71 -17.63
N LEU A 153 10.03 0.88 -17.89
CA LEU A 153 8.90 1.23 -18.76
C LEU A 153 8.06 2.37 -18.18
N SER A 154 7.88 2.44 -16.86
CA SER A 154 7.20 3.56 -16.20
C SER A 154 7.94 4.88 -16.41
N ARG A 155 9.27 4.84 -16.35
CA ARG A 155 10.12 6.02 -16.62
C ARG A 155 10.01 6.46 -18.07
N GLU A 156 10.05 5.54 -19.02
CA GLU A 156 9.85 5.82 -20.45
C GLU A 156 8.50 6.45 -20.74
N LEU A 157 7.44 6.00 -20.05
CA LEU A 157 6.09 6.58 -20.15
C LEU A 157 5.92 7.89 -19.36
N GLY A 158 6.97 8.39 -18.69
CA GLY A 158 6.90 9.62 -17.91
C GLY A 158 6.00 9.52 -16.66
N LEU A 159 5.80 8.32 -16.13
CA LEU A 159 4.96 8.14 -14.93
C LEU A 159 5.70 8.64 -13.68
N PRO A 160 5.12 9.56 -12.89
CA PRO A 160 5.76 10.09 -11.69
C PRO A 160 6.00 9.01 -10.61
N THR A 161 5.33 7.88 -10.73
CA THR A 161 5.42 6.76 -9.80
C THR A 161 6.60 5.82 -10.03
N TRP A 162 7.39 5.99 -11.10
CA TRP A 162 8.44 5.06 -11.55
C TRP A 162 9.45 4.68 -10.45
N ASN A 163 9.79 5.62 -9.55
CA ASN A 163 10.72 5.42 -8.44
C ASN A 163 10.03 5.46 -7.06
N LYS A 164 8.68 5.46 -7.01
CA LYS A 164 7.95 5.51 -5.74
C LYS A 164 8.35 4.32 -4.86
N PRO A 165 8.68 4.55 -3.58
CA PRO A 165 8.92 3.47 -2.63
C PRO A 165 7.69 2.57 -2.47
N ALA A 166 7.91 1.33 -2.03
CA ALA A 166 6.82 0.42 -1.74
C ALA A 166 5.89 1.03 -0.68
N ALA A 167 4.64 1.25 -1.07
CA ALA A 167 3.60 1.72 -0.16
C ALA A 167 3.21 0.61 0.82
N ALA A 168 3.00 0.97 2.08
CA ALA A 168 2.48 0.06 3.08
C ALA A 168 1.36 0.75 3.87
N CYS A 169 0.25 0.02 4.08
CA CYS A 169 -0.90 0.53 4.81
C CYS A 169 -0.53 0.94 6.24
N LEU A 170 -1.29 1.86 6.84
CA LEU A 170 -1.06 2.35 8.20
C LEU A 170 -1.10 1.24 9.26
N ALA A 171 -1.83 0.15 9.00
CA ALA A 171 -1.86 -0.99 9.89
C ALA A 171 -0.49 -1.66 10.09
N SER A 172 0.44 -1.50 9.15
CA SER A 172 1.82 -1.99 9.31
C SER A 172 2.63 -1.24 10.37
N ARG A 173 2.11 -0.13 10.91
CA ARG A 173 2.76 0.63 11.98
C ARG A 173 2.52 0.02 13.37
N PHE A 174 1.67 -0.99 13.44
CA PHE A 174 1.32 -1.69 14.68
C PHE A 174 2.00 -3.06 14.70
N PRO A 175 2.64 -3.47 15.81
CA PRO A 175 3.11 -4.84 15.97
C PRO A 175 1.97 -5.84 15.77
N TYR A 176 2.27 -7.00 15.20
CA TYR A 176 1.27 -8.07 15.06
C TYR A 176 0.67 -8.42 16.42
N GLY A 177 -0.63 -8.70 16.45
CA GLY A 177 -1.39 -8.94 17.67
C GLY A 177 -1.85 -7.69 18.42
N THR A 178 -1.29 -6.51 18.11
CA THR A 178 -1.79 -5.24 18.67
C THR A 178 -3.10 -4.85 17.98
N PRO A 179 -4.21 -4.69 18.71
CA PRO A 179 -5.50 -4.38 18.11
C PRO A 179 -5.50 -3.04 17.36
N ILE A 180 -6.06 -3.06 16.15
CA ILE A 180 -6.20 -1.91 15.26
C ILE A 180 -7.60 -1.34 15.37
N SER A 181 -7.71 -0.01 15.38
CA SER A 181 -8.98 0.71 15.23
C SER A 181 -8.86 1.84 14.21
N ALA A 182 -9.98 2.29 13.67
CA ALA A 182 -10.01 3.44 12.76
C ALA A 182 -9.42 4.70 13.40
N GLU A 183 -9.63 4.88 14.71
CA GLU A 183 -9.07 6.00 15.48
C GLU A 183 -7.54 5.93 15.54
N LYS A 184 -6.99 4.76 15.93
CA LYS A 184 -5.55 4.53 15.99
C LYS A 184 -4.87 4.74 14.62
N LEU A 185 -5.49 4.25 13.54
CA LEU A 185 -4.99 4.43 12.18
C LEU A 185 -4.98 5.92 11.78
N ARG A 186 -6.07 6.65 12.03
CA ARG A 186 -6.13 8.09 11.78
C ARG A 186 -5.12 8.89 12.62
N LYS A 187 -4.87 8.48 13.87
CA LYS A 187 -3.82 9.06 14.71
C LYS A 187 -2.44 8.94 14.03
N ILE A 188 -2.07 7.75 13.62
CA ILE A 188 -0.80 7.51 12.91
C ILE A 188 -0.71 8.35 11.63
N ASP A 189 -1.79 8.39 10.85
CA ASP A 189 -1.83 9.18 9.61
C ASP A 189 -1.56 10.67 9.86
N ARG A 190 -2.20 11.26 10.89
CA ARG A 190 -1.92 12.66 11.30
C ARG A 190 -0.48 12.86 11.73
N CYS A 191 0.07 11.92 12.50
CA CYS A 191 1.45 12.01 12.97
C CYS A 191 2.46 11.95 11.81
N GLU A 192 2.29 11.01 10.88
CA GLU A 192 3.16 10.92 9.70
C GLU A 192 2.98 12.12 8.76
N ASP A 193 1.74 12.62 8.59
CA ASP A 193 1.47 13.80 7.76
C ASP A 193 2.17 15.06 8.35
N ARG A 194 2.15 15.24 9.69
CA ARG A 194 2.88 16.33 10.34
C ARG A 194 4.39 16.27 10.09
N LEU A 195 4.99 15.10 10.19
CA LEU A 195 6.42 14.91 9.90
C LEU A 195 6.75 15.22 8.44
N ARG A 196 5.89 14.82 7.49
CA ARG A 196 6.06 15.17 6.06
C ARG A 196 5.95 16.67 5.81
N GLN A 197 5.07 17.38 6.50
CA GLN A 197 4.95 18.86 6.40
C GLN A 197 6.23 19.59 6.84
N LEU A 198 7.05 18.98 7.69
CA LEU A 198 8.36 19.50 8.09
C LEU A 198 9.47 19.18 7.07
N GLY A 199 9.15 18.50 5.96
CA GLY A 199 10.09 18.18 4.89
C GLY A 199 10.63 16.74 4.92
N VAL A 200 10.18 15.88 5.84
CA VAL A 200 10.59 14.47 5.88
C VAL A 200 9.95 13.74 4.70
N ARG A 201 10.77 13.17 3.81
CA ARG A 201 10.34 12.51 2.58
C ARG A 201 9.74 11.13 2.81
N GLN A 202 10.42 10.32 3.64
CA GLN A 202 10.02 8.95 3.92
C GLN A 202 9.96 8.75 5.44
N VAL A 203 8.74 8.51 5.96
CA VAL A 203 8.55 8.32 7.40
C VAL A 203 7.62 7.14 7.67
N ARG A 204 7.89 6.43 8.75
CA ARG A 204 6.98 5.49 9.40
C ARG A 204 7.02 5.70 10.91
N LEU A 205 5.86 6.01 11.48
CA LEU A 205 5.70 6.13 12.91
C LEU A 205 5.15 4.82 13.48
N ARG A 206 6.01 4.01 14.11
CA ARG A 206 5.63 2.75 14.75
C ARG A 206 5.00 3.02 16.10
N HIS A 207 3.82 2.42 16.28
CA HIS A 207 3.04 2.52 17.51
C HIS A 207 3.39 1.38 18.46
N HIS A 208 3.98 1.71 19.60
CA HIS A 208 4.23 0.79 20.70
C HIS A 208 3.57 1.36 21.98
N ASP A 209 2.23 1.31 22.01
CA ASP A 209 1.38 1.85 23.09
C ASP A 209 1.71 3.31 23.45
N THR A 210 2.55 3.53 24.44
CA THR A 210 2.96 4.88 24.88
C THR A 210 4.18 5.43 24.14
N ILE A 211 4.81 4.62 23.28
CA ILE A 211 6.03 5.00 22.56
C ILE A 211 5.72 5.24 21.07
N ALA A 212 6.08 6.41 20.57
CA ALA A 212 6.17 6.68 19.14
C ALA A 212 7.62 6.45 18.67
N ARG A 213 7.87 5.41 17.86
CA ARG A 213 9.17 5.18 17.25
C ARG A 213 9.15 5.67 15.81
N ILE A 214 9.94 6.71 15.53
CA ILE A 214 10.04 7.35 14.22
C ILE A 214 11.14 6.66 13.41
N GLU A 215 10.76 6.06 12.27
CA GLU A 215 11.69 5.51 11.26
C GLU A 215 11.66 6.45 10.05
N LEU A 216 12.81 6.95 9.64
CA LEU A 216 12.99 7.82 8.47
C LEU A 216 14.34 7.57 7.82
N LEU A 217 14.55 8.11 6.63
CA LEU A 217 15.84 7.99 5.97
C LEU A 217 16.92 8.74 6.77
N PRO A 218 18.14 8.24 6.88
CA PRO A 218 19.21 8.91 7.63
C PRO A 218 19.43 10.36 7.22
N GLU A 219 19.23 10.68 5.95
CA GLU A 219 19.38 12.03 5.40
C GLU A 219 18.35 13.03 5.97
N ASP A 220 17.22 12.53 6.49
CA ASP A 220 16.16 13.35 7.05
C ASP A 220 16.27 13.49 8.59
N PHE A 221 17.29 12.87 9.26
CA PHE A 221 17.48 12.94 10.72
C PHE A 221 17.65 14.36 11.22
N GLU A 222 18.41 15.19 10.53
CA GLU A 222 18.61 16.58 10.91
C GLU A 222 17.31 17.37 10.93
N ILE A 223 16.37 17.07 10.05
CA ILE A 223 15.06 17.73 10.02
C ILE A 223 14.33 17.49 11.35
N VAL A 224 14.27 16.23 11.79
CA VAL A 224 13.59 15.85 13.02
C VAL A 224 14.30 16.42 14.25
N LEU A 225 15.64 16.41 14.28
CA LEU A 225 16.41 16.98 15.38
C LEU A 225 16.24 18.49 15.50
N ARG A 226 16.18 19.20 14.37
CA ARG A 226 15.94 20.66 14.32
C ARG A 226 14.55 21.02 14.83
N HIS A 227 13.54 20.22 14.52
CA HIS A 227 12.14 20.43 14.92
C HIS A 227 11.73 19.60 16.14
N ARG A 228 12.69 19.10 16.94
CA ARG A 228 12.43 18.15 18.03
C ARG A 228 11.35 18.58 19.02
N ASP A 229 11.38 19.84 19.43
CA ASP A 229 10.46 20.36 20.46
C ASP A 229 9.03 20.41 19.90
N GLU A 230 8.85 20.91 18.68
CA GLU A 230 7.58 20.95 17.99
C GLU A 230 7.01 19.52 17.75
N ILE A 231 7.84 18.58 17.30
CA ILE A 231 7.46 17.18 17.08
C ILE A 231 7.07 16.53 18.41
N THR A 232 7.86 16.78 19.46
CA THR A 232 7.61 16.22 20.79
C THR A 232 6.28 16.71 21.35
N ASP A 233 6.01 18.00 21.26
CA ASP A 233 4.77 18.60 21.75
C ASP A 233 3.55 18.07 20.97
N PHE A 234 3.67 17.97 19.65
CA PHE A 234 2.61 17.43 18.82
C PHE A 234 2.32 15.96 19.13
N LEU A 235 3.34 15.11 19.20
CA LEU A 235 3.15 13.68 19.46
C LEU A 235 2.67 13.40 20.89
N LYS A 236 3.06 14.23 21.88
CA LYS A 236 2.50 14.17 23.24
C LYS A 236 1.01 14.52 23.26
N LYS A 237 0.58 15.53 22.50
CA LYS A 237 -0.86 15.86 22.33
C LYS A 237 -1.64 14.72 21.66
N GLU A 238 -1.01 13.95 20.78
CA GLU A 238 -1.57 12.73 20.21
C GLU A 238 -1.54 11.52 21.18
N GLY A 239 -1.05 11.72 22.44
CA GLY A 239 -1.11 10.74 23.53
C GLY A 239 0.08 9.78 23.59
N TYR A 240 1.25 10.16 23.07
CA TYR A 240 2.48 9.42 23.29
C TYR A 240 3.26 10.02 24.47
N THR A 241 3.81 9.14 25.32
CA THR A 241 4.68 9.55 26.44
C THR A 241 6.13 9.70 25.99
N TYR A 242 6.59 8.74 25.20
CA TYR A 242 7.97 8.68 24.71
C TYR A 242 8.00 8.81 23.19
N ILE A 243 8.85 9.71 22.73
CA ILE A 243 9.11 9.92 21.30
C ILE A 243 10.56 9.52 21.04
N THR A 244 10.77 8.57 20.15
CA THR A 244 12.08 8.01 19.86
C THR A 244 12.38 8.05 18.37
N LEU A 245 13.64 8.28 18.02
CA LEU A 245 14.16 8.15 16.68
C LEU A 245 14.87 6.80 16.56
N ASP A 246 14.50 5.99 15.58
CA ASP A 246 15.20 4.75 15.29
C ASP A 246 16.51 5.07 14.57
N LEU A 247 17.65 4.83 15.24
CA LEU A 247 18.97 5.14 14.70
C LEU A 247 19.34 4.27 13.47
N GLN A 248 18.68 3.13 13.29
CA GLN A 248 18.86 2.32 12.08
C GLN A 248 18.11 2.86 10.88
N GLY A 249 17.23 3.84 11.11
CA GLY A 249 16.44 4.48 10.08
C GLY A 249 15.35 3.59 9.48
N PHE A 250 14.80 4.06 8.36
CA PHE A 250 13.77 3.33 7.62
C PHE A 250 14.35 2.11 6.90
N ARG A 251 13.75 0.94 7.11
CA ARG A 251 14.05 -0.31 6.40
C ARG A 251 12.78 -0.95 5.90
N SER A 252 12.80 -1.37 4.64
CA SER A 252 11.71 -2.16 4.09
C SER A 252 11.61 -3.49 4.85
N GLY A 253 10.39 -3.92 5.21
CA GLY A 253 10.20 -5.21 5.90
C GLY A 253 10.50 -5.21 7.40
N SER A 254 10.86 -4.07 8.03
CA SER A 254 11.23 -4.02 9.46
C SER A 254 10.15 -4.57 10.42
N LEU A 255 8.87 -4.55 10.03
CA LEU A 255 7.80 -5.18 10.80
C LEU A 255 7.97 -6.70 10.93
N ASN A 256 8.54 -7.35 9.91
CA ASN A 256 8.69 -8.82 9.89
C ASN A 256 9.88 -9.31 10.74
N LEU A 257 10.78 -8.42 11.15
CA LEU A 257 11.90 -8.77 12.04
C LEU A 257 11.40 -9.33 13.38
N SER A 258 10.25 -8.86 13.88
CA SER A 258 9.62 -9.41 15.09
C SER A 258 9.13 -10.85 14.93
N LEU A 259 8.88 -11.31 13.71
CA LEU A 259 8.46 -12.69 13.43
C LEU A 259 9.65 -13.65 13.39
N ILE A 260 10.83 -13.17 12.97
CA ILE A 260 12.05 -14.00 12.88
C ILE A 260 12.50 -14.41 14.28
N HIS A 261 12.40 -13.52 15.27
CA HIS A 261 12.75 -13.84 16.67
C HIS A 261 11.80 -14.81 17.37
N ILE A 262 10.57 -14.97 16.87
CA ILE A 262 9.60 -15.94 17.43
C ILE A 262 9.88 -17.36 16.90
N SER A 263 10.52 -17.49 15.75
CA SER A 263 10.81 -18.78 15.11
C SER A 263 12.18 -19.39 15.47
N GLU A 264 13.06 -18.66 16.15
CA GLU A 264 14.28 -19.26 16.72
C GLU A 264 13.92 -19.96 18.04
N PRO A 265 14.08 -21.30 18.14
CA PRO A 265 13.95 -21.97 19.42
C PRO A 265 15.02 -21.42 20.36
N THR A 266 14.59 -20.92 21.52
CA THR A 266 15.50 -20.58 22.62
C THR A 266 16.39 -21.80 22.87
N ARG A 267 17.68 -21.70 22.53
CA ARG A 267 18.66 -22.72 22.94
C ARG A 267 18.64 -22.75 24.48
N PRO A 268 18.36 -23.90 25.10
CA PRO A 268 18.54 -24.01 26.54
C PRO A 268 20.02 -23.81 26.82
N TYR A 269 20.33 -22.96 27.78
CA TYR A 269 21.68 -22.83 28.38
C TYR A 269 22.01 -24.08 29.14
#